data_2aceb0aa7f45b4f847572bc891a5dc00
#
_entry.id   2aceb0aa7f45b4f847572bc891a5dc00
#
_cell.length_a   1.000
_cell.length_b   1.000
_cell.length_c   1.000
_cell.angle_alpha   90.00
_cell.angle_beta   90.00
_cell.angle_gamma   90.00
#
_symmetry.space_group_name_H-M   'P 1'
#
loop_
_entity.id
_entity.type
_entity.pdbx_description
1 polymer ?
#
loop_
_entity_poly.entity_id
_entity_poly.type
_entity_poly.pdbx_seq_one_letter_code
_entity_poly.pdbx_strand_id
1 'polypeptide(L)'
;MIKEFLNKLADPIISFPLVTILFVLMYKYYRFVGTKKFLVWFSVISLAVFGWACTDPNFLAIILWPDNIPISILVVMLVYFQWLSLYKASINDQRIEAGDVPIEATPEEREKVWCWPNLVYTELFAIIGCTVFLVVWAIVFKAPLEEPANPTWAPNPAKAPWYFLGLQEMLVYFDPWMAGVVLPVLIIVGLMAMPYMDTNPKGNGYYTFAERKTAIFLWSYGWLVLWIFLIIVGTFLRGPNWTFYGPFEYWDFHKVVAENNVNLSEFFWIKWFNTALPSNIFVREFPGIVVSGVYQFVLPYAFMFTNKGKELIRGIGYIRYFILIFLALGMLSLPIKMVLRWLFSLKYLIAMPEFELNL
;
A
#
# COMPACT_ATOMS: atom_id res chain seq x y z
N MET A 1 2.86 20.34 -22.57
CA MET A 1 1.49 19.78 -22.59
C MET A 1 1.41 18.33 -22.09
N ILE A 2 2.00 17.30 -22.76
CA ILE A 2 1.90 15.89 -22.29
C ILE A 2 2.56 15.72 -20.92
N LYS A 3 3.77 16.20 -20.71
CA LYS A 3 4.49 16.10 -19.43
C LYS A 3 3.75 16.81 -18.29
N GLU A 4 3.20 17.99 -18.53
CA GLU A 4 2.38 18.72 -17.54
C GLU A 4 1.09 17.95 -17.19
N PHE A 5 0.46 17.35 -18.19
CA PHE A 5 -0.71 16.48 -17.95
C PHE A 5 -0.33 15.28 -17.07
N LEU A 6 0.81 14.62 -17.36
CA LEU A 6 1.29 13.50 -16.57
C LEU A 6 1.70 13.92 -15.16
N ASN A 7 2.30 15.10 -14.97
CA ASN A 7 2.59 15.64 -13.65
C ASN A 7 1.30 15.86 -12.84
N LYS A 8 0.24 16.39 -13.46
CA LYS A 8 -1.07 16.52 -12.80
C LYS A 8 -1.72 15.16 -12.51
N LEU A 9 -1.60 14.20 -13.44
CA LEU A 9 -2.15 12.86 -13.24
C LEU A 9 -1.45 12.11 -12.10
N ALA A 10 -0.17 12.39 -11.88
CA ALA A 10 0.62 11.81 -10.80
C ALA A 10 0.28 12.38 -9.41
N ASP A 11 -0.41 13.55 -9.33
CA ASP A 11 -0.86 14.11 -8.06
C ASP A 11 -1.64 13.06 -7.25
N PRO A 12 -1.34 12.85 -5.95
CA PRO A 12 -1.99 11.86 -5.12
C PRO A 12 -3.52 11.94 -5.10
N ILE A 13 -4.09 13.14 -5.21
CA ILE A 13 -5.54 13.36 -5.27
C ILE A 13 -6.18 12.68 -6.49
N ILE A 14 -5.45 12.63 -7.61
CA ILE A 14 -5.93 12.03 -8.86
C ILE A 14 -5.45 10.59 -9.00
N SER A 15 -4.16 10.36 -8.73
CA SER A 15 -3.53 9.05 -8.94
C SER A 15 -4.06 7.98 -7.99
N PHE A 16 -4.37 8.31 -6.74
CA PHE A 16 -4.90 7.34 -5.78
C PHE A 16 -6.27 6.77 -6.19
N PRO A 17 -7.31 7.59 -6.50
CA PRO A 17 -8.56 7.08 -7.04
C PRO A 17 -8.37 6.30 -8.35
N LEU A 18 -7.50 6.77 -9.24
CA LEU A 18 -7.21 6.10 -10.50
C LEU A 18 -6.60 4.70 -10.27
N VAL A 19 -5.59 4.59 -9.41
CA VAL A 19 -4.97 3.30 -9.05
C VAL A 19 -5.99 2.37 -8.40
N THR A 20 -6.85 2.90 -7.52
CA THR A 20 -7.94 2.13 -6.91
C THR A 20 -8.92 1.59 -7.96
N ILE A 21 -9.33 2.41 -8.92
CA ILE A 21 -10.20 1.98 -10.02
C ILE A 21 -9.51 0.93 -10.89
N LEU A 22 -8.27 1.15 -11.28
CA LEU A 22 -7.49 0.19 -12.07
C LEU A 22 -7.32 -1.15 -11.34
N PHE A 23 -7.09 -1.10 -10.02
CA PHE A 23 -7.04 -2.30 -9.17
C PHE A 23 -8.36 -3.09 -9.21
N VAL A 24 -9.50 -2.41 -9.04
CA VAL A 24 -10.82 -3.07 -9.13
C VAL A 24 -11.05 -3.66 -10.52
N LEU A 25 -10.69 -2.92 -11.58
CA LEU A 25 -10.81 -3.41 -12.96
C LEU A 25 -9.89 -4.59 -13.23
N MET A 26 -8.66 -4.60 -12.71
CA MET A 26 -7.72 -5.71 -12.82
C MET A 26 -8.33 -7.00 -12.28
N TYR A 27 -8.92 -6.98 -11.10
CA TYR A 27 -9.56 -8.16 -10.52
C TYR A 27 -10.91 -8.50 -11.14
N LYS A 28 -11.68 -7.51 -11.58
CA LYS A 28 -12.92 -7.75 -12.34
C LYS A 28 -12.65 -8.48 -13.65
N TYR A 29 -11.57 -8.14 -14.33
CA TYR A 29 -11.16 -8.70 -15.62
C TYR A 29 -9.91 -9.58 -15.50
N TYR A 30 -9.70 -10.24 -14.36
CA TYR A 30 -8.48 -11.00 -14.06
C TYR A 30 -8.14 -12.06 -15.11
N ARG A 31 -9.15 -12.70 -15.73
CA ARG A 31 -8.94 -13.68 -16.80
C ARG A 31 -8.35 -13.07 -18.07
N PHE A 32 -8.71 -11.84 -18.41
CA PHE A 32 -8.13 -11.10 -19.52
C PHE A 32 -6.70 -10.63 -19.17
N VAL A 33 -6.53 -10.03 -18.02
CA VAL A 33 -5.22 -9.59 -17.49
C VAL A 33 -4.26 -10.78 -17.37
N GLY A 34 -4.75 -11.94 -16.91
CA GLY A 34 -4.00 -13.19 -16.78
C GLY A 34 -3.71 -13.89 -18.12
N THR A 35 -3.62 -13.18 -19.25
CA THR A 35 -3.22 -13.77 -20.54
C THR A 35 -1.79 -13.39 -20.92
N LYS A 36 -1.08 -14.30 -21.62
CA LYS A 36 0.25 -14.01 -22.14
C LYS A 36 0.23 -12.84 -23.16
N LYS A 37 -0.86 -12.72 -23.94
CA LYS A 37 -1.04 -11.60 -24.88
C LYS A 37 -1.09 -10.26 -24.14
N PHE A 38 -1.82 -10.18 -23.03
CA PHE A 38 -1.88 -8.99 -22.19
C PHE A 38 -0.48 -8.62 -21.67
N LEU A 39 0.27 -9.58 -21.12
CA LEU A 39 1.63 -9.33 -20.63
C LEU A 39 2.52 -8.73 -21.71
N VAL A 40 2.53 -9.33 -22.91
CA VAL A 40 3.37 -8.85 -24.01
C VAL A 40 3.01 -7.42 -24.40
N TRP A 41 1.73 -7.14 -24.66
CA TRP A 41 1.30 -5.79 -25.02
C TRP A 41 1.54 -4.78 -23.92
N PHE A 42 1.23 -5.14 -22.70
CA PHE A 42 1.47 -4.29 -21.54
C PHE A 42 2.97 -3.98 -21.36
N SER A 43 3.83 -4.99 -21.48
CA SER A 43 5.29 -4.81 -21.40
C SER A 43 5.84 -3.93 -22.51
N VAL A 44 5.40 -4.14 -23.76
CA VAL A 44 5.85 -3.32 -24.91
C VAL A 44 5.44 -1.85 -24.72
N ILE A 45 4.18 -1.61 -24.33
CA ILE A 45 3.68 -0.25 -24.11
C ILE A 45 4.41 0.40 -22.92
N SER A 46 4.57 -0.32 -21.83
CA SER A 46 5.25 0.20 -20.63
C SER A 46 6.72 0.52 -20.92
N LEU A 47 7.43 -0.33 -21.63
CA LEU A 47 8.83 -0.09 -22.03
C LEU A 47 8.95 1.10 -23.00
N ALA A 48 8.02 1.25 -23.94
CA ALA A 48 8.00 2.40 -24.86
C ALA A 48 7.76 3.71 -24.10
N VAL A 49 6.78 3.72 -23.18
CA VAL A 49 6.48 4.90 -22.34
C VAL A 49 7.65 5.22 -21.40
N PHE A 50 8.25 4.20 -20.78
CA PHE A 50 9.40 4.37 -19.90
C PHE A 50 10.62 4.89 -20.69
N GLY A 51 10.92 4.33 -21.85
CA GLY A 51 11.99 4.81 -22.72
C GLY A 51 11.79 6.25 -23.17
N TRP A 52 10.54 6.62 -23.50
CA TRP A 52 10.20 8.01 -23.78
C TRP A 52 10.36 8.91 -22.54
N ALA A 53 9.92 8.46 -21.38
CA ALA A 53 10.08 9.23 -20.13
C ALA A 53 11.55 9.46 -19.76
N CYS A 54 12.43 8.48 -20.02
CA CYS A 54 13.88 8.61 -19.80
C CYS A 54 14.57 9.64 -20.72
N THR A 55 13.89 10.16 -21.74
CA THR A 55 14.42 11.32 -22.50
C THR A 55 14.34 12.64 -21.74
N ASP A 56 13.59 12.69 -20.65
CA ASP A 56 13.51 13.86 -19.78
C ASP A 56 14.61 13.82 -18.71
N PRO A 57 15.44 14.87 -18.58
CA PRO A 57 16.53 14.87 -17.62
C PRO A 57 16.08 14.83 -16.16
N ASN A 58 14.92 15.40 -15.80
CA ASN A 58 14.40 15.38 -14.44
C ASN A 58 13.91 13.96 -14.07
N PHE A 59 13.15 13.34 -14.96
CA PHE A 59 12.72 11.95 -14.77
C PHE A 59 13.91 11.00 -14.65
N LEU A 60 14.88 11.14 -15.55
CA LEU A 60 16.07 10.29 -15.57
C LEU A 60 16.90 10.46 -14.29
N ALA A 61 17.06 11.69 -13.81
CA ALA A 61 17.78 11.96 -12.56
C ALA A 61 17.11 11.29 -11.35
N ILE A 62 15.76 11.29 -11.28
CA ILE A 62 15.03 10.62 -10.20
C ILE A 62 15.20 9.09 -10.27
N ILE A 63 15.08 8.48 -11.46
CA ILE A 63 15.18 7.04 -11.63
C ILE A 63 16.61 6.52 -11.39
N LEU A 64 17.62 7.26 -11.85
CA LEU A 64 19.03 6.88 -11.70
C LEU A 64 19.62 7.23 -10.34
N TRP A 65 18.86 7.86 -9.45
CA TRP A 65 19.31 8.04 -8.08
C TRP A 65 19.62 6.66 -7.47
N PRO A 66 20.81 6.45 -6.87
CA PRO A 66 21.26 5.10 -6.46
C PRO A 66 20.24 4.34 -5.60
N ASP A 67 19.58 5.02 -4.67
CA ASP A 67 18.57 4.43 -3.79
C ASP A 67 17.26 4.06 -4.53
N ASN A 68 16.98 4.71 -5.67
CA ASN A 68 15.76 4.50 -6.43
C ASN A 68 15.87 3.35 -7.45
N ILE A 69 17.09 2.95 -7.84
CA ILE A 69 17.29 1.86 -8.80
C ILE A 69 16.72 0.53 -8.30
N PRO A 70 17.00 0.07 -7.07
CA PRO A 70 16.39 -1.15 -6.53
C PRO A 70 14.87 -1.10 -6.48
N ILE A 71 14.30 0.07 -6.16
CA ILE A 71 12.86 0.27 -6.07
C ILE A 71 12.22 0.19 -7.45
N SER A 72 12.84 0.78 -8.46
CA SER A 72 12.38 0.70 -9.85
C SER A 72 12.34 -0.76 -10.34
N ILE A 73 13.36 -1.56 -10.01
CA ILE A 73 13.40 -2.99 -10.30
C ILE A 73 12.29 -3.72 -9.53
N LEU A 74 12.10 -3.39 -8.24
CA LEU A 74 11.05 -3.98 -7.41
C LEU A 74 9.66 -3.74 -8.02
N VAL A 75 9.38 -2.53 -8.51
CA VAL A 75 8.08 -2.22 -9.16
C VAL A 75 7.85 -3.10 -10.38
N VAL A 76 8.87 -3.29 -11.23
CA VAL A 76 8.78 -4.19 -12.40
C VAL A 76 8.51 -5.63 -11.95
N MET A 77 9.23 -6.12 -10.93
CA MET A 77 9.02 -7.45 -10.38
C MET A 77 7.61 -7.62 -9.80
N LEU A 78 7.11 -6.64 -9.04
CA LEU A 78 5.76 -6.67 -8.49
C LEU A 78 4.69 -6.78 -9.59
N VAL A 79 4.81 -6.02 -10.65
CA VAL A 79 3.90 -6.08 -11.80
C VAL A 79 3.95 -7.46 -12.45
N TYR A 80 5.14 -8.01 -12.66
CA TYR A 80 5.31 -9.35 -13.24
C TYR A 80 4.70 -10.45 -12.35
N PHE A 81 5.02 -10.47 -11.06
CA PHE A 81 4.51 -11.50 -10.16
C PHE A 81 3.00 -11.36 -9.90
N GLN A 82 2.48 -10.14 -9.89
CA GLN A 82 1.04 -9.91 -9.84
C GLN A 82 0.35 -10.48 -11.09
N TRP A 83 0.90 -10.22 -12.28
CA TRP A 83 0.40 -10.84 -13.50
C TRP A 83 0.51 -12.37 -13.45
N LEU A 84 1.64 -12.93 -13.01
CA LEU A 84 1.86 -14.37 -12.93
C LEU A 84 0.83 -15.04 -12.01
N SER A 85 0.52 -14.42 -10.89
CA SER A 85 -0.51 -14.92 -9.96
C SER A 85 -1.90 -14.96 -10.61
N LEU A 86 -2.28 -13.92 -11.36
CA LEU A 86 -3.54 -13.87 -12.09
C LEU A 86 -3.57 -14.84 -13.27
N TYR A 87 -2.44 -15.02 -13.96
CA TYR A 87 -2.30 -16.00 -15.03
C TYR A 87 -2.55 -17.42 -14.52
N LYS A 88 -1.86 -17.83 -13.46
CA LYS A 88 -2.03 -19.15 -12.84
C LYS A 88 -3.44 -19.32 -12.28
N ALA A 89 -3.98 -18.31 -11.57
CA ALA A 89 -5.34 -18.34 -11.06
C ALA A 89 -6.38 -18.49 -12.18
N SER A 90 -6.20 -17.78 -13.31
CA SER A 90 -7.11 -17.89 -14.46
C SER A 90 -7.13 -19.29 -15.05
N ILE A 91 -5.98 -19.97 -15.17
CA ILE A 91 -5.90 -21.34 -15.67
C ILE A 91 -6.54 -22.30 -14.69
N ASN A 92 -6.21 -22.22 -13.42
CA ASN A 92 -6.75 -23.11 -12.40
C ASN A 92 -8.26 -22.97 -12.22
N ASP A 93 -8.77 -21.72 -12.21
CA ASP A 93 -10.21 -21.48 -12.12
C ASP A 93 -10.97 -22.09 -13.33
N GLN A 94 -10.40 -22.03 -14.54
CA GLN A 94 -10.98 -22.68 -15.71
C GLN A 94 -10.95 -24.22 -15.60
N ARG A 95 -9.86 -24.80 -15.08
CA ARG A 95 -9.76 -26.26 -14.86
C ARG A 95 -10.77 -26.73 -13.80
N ILE A 96 -10.88 -26.01 -12.69
CA ILE A 96 -11.83 -26.30 -11.62
C ILE A 96 -13.29 -26.21 -12.15
N GLU A 97 -13.60 -25.20 -12.96
CA GLU A 97 -14.92 -25.07 -13.60
C GLU A 97 -15.21 -26.22 -14.58
N ALA A 98 -14.19 -26.77 -15.23
CA ALA A 98 -14.29 -27.95 -16.09
C ALA A 98 -14.37 -29.28 -15.31
N GLY A 99 -14.22 -29.26 -13.99
CA GLY A 99 -14.20 -30.46 -13.14
C GLY A 99 -12.81 -31.10 -12.99
N ASP A 100 -11.77 -30.46 -13.53
CA ASP A 100 -10.38 -30.87 -13.40
C ASP A 100 -9.75 -30.39 -12.09
N VAL A 101 -8.61 -30.98 -11.72
CA VAL A 101 -7.79 -30.52 -10.59
C VAL A 101 -6.90 -29.32 -11.00
N PRO A 102 -6.55 -28.42 -10.05
CA PRO A 102 -5.54 -27.38 -10.29
C PRO A 102 -4.21 -27.96 -10.80
N ILE A 103 -3.42 -27.16 -11.54
CA ILE A 103 -2.13 -27.62 -12.08
C ILE A 103 -1.23 -28.13 -10.95
N GLU A 104 -1.11 -27.39 -9.86
CA GLU A 104 -0.28 -27.75 -8.71
C GLU A 104 -0.74 -29.03 -7.98
N ALA A 105 -1.93 -29.55 -8.32
CA ALA A 105 -2.47 -30.79 -7.79
C ALA A 105 -2.35 -31.98 -8.75
N THR A 106 -1.77 -31.78 -9.95
CA THR A 106 -1.51 -32.88 -10.90
C THR A 106 -0.41 -33.80 -10.38
N PRO A 107 -0.40 -35.10 -10.77
CA PRO A 107 0.62 -36.04 -10.33
C PRO A 107 2.05 -35.56 -10.64
N GLU A 108 2.26 -34.93 -11.79
CA GLU A 108 3.55 -34.42 -12.25
C GLU A 108 4.11 -33.33 -11.34
N GLU A 109 3.25 -32.45 -10.83
CA GLU A 109 3.65 -31.35 -9.94
C GLU A 109 3.69 -31.78 -8.45
N ARG A 110 3.22 -32.99 -8.13
CA ARG A 110 3.26 -33.56 -6.76
C ARG A 110 4.49 -34.41 -6.47
N GLU A 111 5.43 -34.46 -7.38
CA GLU A 111 6.68 -35.18 -7.17
C GLU A 111 7.38 -34.66 -5.91
N LYS A 112 7.65 -35.59 -4.98
CA LYS A 112 8.31 -35.25 -3.72
C LYS A 112 9.82 -35.18 -3.95
N VAL A 113 10.39 -34.05 -3.59
CA VAL A 113 11.84 -33.83 -3.59
C VAL A 113 12.37 -34.07 -2.19
N TRP A 114 13.51 -34.75 -2.07
CA TRP A 114 14.20 -34.92 -0.80
C TRP A 114 14.68 -33.57 -0.27
N CYS A 115 14.38 -33.30 1.02
CA CYS A 115 14.94 -32.10 1.66
C CYS A 115 16.48 -32.13 1.65
N TRP A 116 17.04 -33.30 1.97
CA TRP A 116 18.47 -33.55 1.86
C TRP A 116 18.72 -34.73 0.87
N PRO A 117 19.62 -34.60 -0.10
CA PRO A 117 20.48 -33.43 -0.38
C PRO A 117 19.87 -32.39 -1.33
N ASN A 118 18.79 -32.72 -2.06
CA ASN A 118 18.33 -31.98 -3.25
C ASN A 118 17.93 -30.53 -2.94
N LEU A 119 17.02 -30.34 -1.99
CA LEU A 119 16.55 -28.99 -1.64
C LEU A 119 17.67 -28.14 -1.05
N VAL A 120 18.45 -28.71 -0.12
CA VAL A 120 19.57 -28.00 0.53
C VAL A 120 20.64 -27.57 -0.46
N TYR A 121 20.97 -28.39 -1.46
CA TYR A 121 21.92 -27.97 -2.51
C TYR A 121 21.33 -26.86 -3.40
N THR A 122 20.04 -26.92 -3.74
CA THR A 122 19.40 -25.86 -4.50
C THR A 122 19.43 -24.54 -3.75
N GLU A 123 19.11 -24.57 -2.45
CA GLU A 123 19.20 -23.39 -1.58
C GLU A 123 20.62 -22.85 -1.45
N LEU A 124 21.62 -23.74 -1.30
CA LEU A 124 23.04 -23.37 -1.24
C LEU A 124 23.49 -22.66 -2.52
N PHE A 125 23.17 -23.21 -3.69
CA PHE A 125 23.50 -22.55 -4.96
C PHE A 125 22.80 -21.22 -5.14
N ALA A 126 21.54 -21.11 -4.71
CA ALA A 126 20.80 -19.85 -4.72
C ALA A 126 21.45 -18.81 -3.81
N ILE A 127 21.85 -19.19 -2.58
CA ILE A 127 22.54 -18.29 -1.63
C ILE A 127 23.88 -17.83 -2.20
N ILE A 128 24.70 -18.75 -2.76
CA ILE A 128 25.98 -18.39 -3.38
C ILE A 128 25.75 -17.42 -4.55
N GLY A 129 24.82 -17.73 -5.44
CA GLY A 129 24.49 -16.87 -6.58
C GLY A 129 24.02 -15.47 -6.15
N CYS A 130 23.12 -15.39 -5.18
CA CYS A 130 22.66 -14.12 -4.61
C CYS A 130 23.79 -13.35 -3.94
N THR A 131 24.68 -14.03 -3.20
CA THR A 131 25.83 -13.39 -2.53
C THR A 131 26.78 -12.78 -3.55
N VAL A 132 27.14 -13.54 -4.59
CA VAL A 132 28.00 -13.03 -5.68
C VAL A 132 27.35 -11.84 -6.37
N PHE A 133 26.05 -11.95 -6.69
CA PHE A 133 25.31 -10.84 -7.28
C PHE A 133 25.34 -9.58 -6.42
N LEU A 134 25.05 -9.70 -5.11
CA LEU A 134 25.06 -8.57 -4.18
C LEU A 134 26.45 -7.95 -4.01
N VAL A 135 27.53 -8.76 -3.99
CA VAL A 135 28.89 -8.25 -3.93
C VAL A 135 29.24 -7.45 -5.19
N VAL A 136 28.92 -7.99 -6.37
CA VAL A 136 29.13 -7.28 -7.64
C VAL A 136 28.29 -6.00 -7.69
N TRP A 137 27.04 -6.06 -7.25
CA TRP A 137 26.16 -4.89 -7.15
C TRP A 137 26.75 -3.80 -6.27
N ALA A 138 27.22 -4.16 -5.07
CA ALA A 138 27.81 -3.22 -4.12
C ALA A 138 29.11 -2.55 -4.63
N ILE A 139 29.85 -3.24 -5.51
CA ILE A 139 31.06 -2.69 -6.14
C ILE A 139 30.71 -1.74 -7.28
N VAL A 140 29.71 -2.09 -8.10
CA VAL A 140 29.31 -1.33 -9.30
C VAL A 140 28.47 -0.12 -8.93
N PHE A 141 27.50 -0.29 -8.04
CA PHE A 141 26.60 0.77 -7.59
C PHE A 141 26.97 1.20 -6.19
N LYS A 142 27.81 2.23 -6.10
CA LYS A 142 28.20 2.79 -4.80
C LYS A 142 27.04 3.56 -4.20
N ALA A 143 26.72 3.28 -2.94
CA ALA A 143 25.82 4.13 -2.16
C ALA A 143 26.42 5.53 -2.00
N PRO A 144 25.66 6.61 -2.23
CA PRO A 144 26.13 7.96 -1.99
C PRO A 144 26.37 8.13 -0.48
N LEU A 145 27.58 8.61 -0.15
CA LEU A 145 27.88 9.06 1.21
C LEU A 145 27.49 10.54 1.30
N GLU A 146 26.74 10.87 2.31
CA GLU A 146 26.46 12.26 2.64
C GLU A 146 27.67 12.90 3.34
N GLU A 147 27.62 14.24 3.47
CA GLU A 147 28.63 14.98 4.22
C GLU A 147 28.67 14.56 5.69
N PRO A 148 29.78 14.79 6.41
CA PRO A 148 29.84 14.54 7.85
C PRO A 148 28.70 15.21 8.61
N ALA A 149 28.20 14.55 9.65
CA ALA A 149 27.06 15.04 10.43
C ALA A 149 27.25 16.48 10.90
N ASN A 150 26.32 17.34 10.54
CA ASN A 150 26.28 18.74 10.91
C ASN A 150 24.98 19.03 11.69
N PRO A 151 25.08 19.44 12.97
CA PRO A 151 23.90 19.69 13.79
C PRO A 151 23.04 20.88 13.32
N THR A 152 23.59 21.72 12.44
CA THR A 152 22.88 22.91 11.92
C THR A 152 22.25 22.70 10.56
N TRP A 153 22.44 21.54 9.94
CA TRP A 153 21.94 21.25 8.60
C TRP A 153 21.39 19.82 8.52
N ALA A 154 20.24 19.68 7.90
CA ALA A 154 19.63 18.36 7.61
C ALA A 154 19.37 18.24 6.10
N PRO A 155 19.49 17.02 5.53
CA PRO A 155 19.12 16.79 4.14
C PRO A 155 17.67 17.21 3.85
N ASN A 156 17.46 17.82 2.68
CA ASN A 156 16.13 18.23 2.25
C ASN A 156 15.85 17.73 0.81
N PRO A 157 14.98 16.71 0.63
CA PRO A 157 14.21 15.99 1.65
C PRO A 157 15.03 14.96 2.43
N ALA A 158 14.76 14.80 3.73
CA ALA A 158 15.27 13.68 4.52
C ALA A 158 14.36 12.47 4.30
N LYS A 159 14.78 11.51 3.50
CA LYS A 159 14.02 10.30 3.18
C LYS A 159 14.47 9.12 4.03
N ALA A 160 13.51 8.39 4.60
CA ALA A 160 13.75 7.09 5.21
C ALA A 160 14.15 6.07 4.14
N PRO A 161 14.78 4.91 4.50
CA PRO A 161 14.96 3.81 3.58
C PRO A 161 13.64 3.41 2.91
N TRP A 162 13.71 2.94 1.66
CA TRP A 162 12.54 2.70 0.79
C TRP A 162 11.40 1.90 1.46
N TYR A 163 11.75 0.91 2.27
CA TYR A 163 10.76 0.06 2.95
C TYR A 163 9.99 0.78 4.07
N PHE A 164 10.50 1.89 4.59
CA PHE A 164 9.81 2.77 5.53
C PHE A 164 9.17 4.01 4.88
N LEU A 165 9.43 4.26 3.60
CA LEU A 165 8.87 5.44 2.92
C LEU A 165 7.33 5.44 2.90
N GLY A 166 6.70 4.28 2.86
CA GLY A 166 5.26 4.17 3.01
C GLY A 166 4.76 4.68 4.37
N LEU A 167 5.47 4.38 5.45
CA LEU A 167 5.16 4.91 6.79
C LEU A 167 5.44 6.40 6.87
N GLN A 168 6.54 6.86 6.28
CA GLN A 168 6.87 8.29 6.22
C GLN A 168 5.80 9.08 5.45
N GLU A 169 5.28 8.55 4.34
CA GLU A 169 4.16 9.17 3.62
C GLU A 169 2.86 9.15 4.43
N MET A 170 2.64 8.14 5.28
CA MET A 170 1.49 8.13 6.18
C MET A 170 1.51 9.26 7.22
N LEU A 171 2.70 9.82 7.55
CA LEU A 171 2.83 10.98 8.44
C LEU A 171 2.20 12.26 7.87
N VAL A 172 1.96 12.31 6.57
CA VAL A 172 1.20 13.41 5.94
C VAL A 172 -0.27 13.39 6.41
N TYR A 173 -0.78 12.20 6.73
CA TYR A 173 -2.20 11.98 7.05
C TYR A 173 -2.45 11.71 8.52
N PHE A 174 -1.50 11.11 9.22
CA PHE A 174 -1.61 10.71 10.64
C PHE A 174 -0.44 11.26 11.45
N ASP A 175 -0.66 11.37 12.75
CA ASP A 175 0.37 11.67 13.71
C ASP A 175 1.45 10.56 13.78
N PRO A 176 2.69 10.84 14.18
CA PRO A 176 3.76 9.85 14.30
C PRO A 176 3.39 8.62 15.13
N TRP A 177 2.62 8.79 16.20
CA TRP A 177 2.14 7.68 17.01
C TRP A 177 1.23 6.73 16.21
N MET A 178 0.27 7.29 15.46
CA MET A 178 -0.61 6.48 14.63
C MET A 178 0.10 5.85 13.43
N ALA A 179 0.86 6.63 12.68
CA ALA A 179 1.55 6.15 11.48
C ALA A 179 2.72 5.21 11.80
N GLY A 180 3.50 5.49 12.85
CA GLY A 180 4.72 4.76 13.16
C GLY A 180 4.54 3.58 14.11
N VAL A 181 3.48 3.57 14.94
CA VAL A 181 3.26 2.52 15.94
C VAL A 181 1.93 1.79 15.72
N VAL A 182 0.80 2.49 15.80
CA VAL A 182 -0.52 1.81 15.84
C VAL A 182 -0.81 1.07 14.54
N LEU A 183 -0.71 1.73 13.39
CA LEU A 183 -1.00 1.10 12.09
C LEU A 183 -0.03 -0.04 11.75
N PRO A 184 1.29 0.08 11.91
CA PRO A 184 2.21 -1.04 11.73
C PRO A 184 1.92 -2.22 12.66
N VAL A 185 1.62 -1.97 13.94
CA VAL A 185 1.23 -3.04 14.87
C VAL A 185 -0.05 -3.73 14.43
N LEU A 186 -1.06 -2.99 13.97
CA LEU A 186 -2.30 -3.59 13.43
C LEU A 186 -2.02 -4.45 12.20
N ILE A 187 -1.10 -4.05 11.32
CA ILE A 187 -0.69 -4.87 10.16
C ILE A 187 -0.04 -6.17 10.64
N ILE A 188 0.91 -6.10 11.58
CA ILE A 188 1.61 -7.28 12.12
C ILE A 188 0.62 -8.22 12.81
N VAL A 189 -0.25 -7.69 13.68
CA VAL A 189 -1.28 -8.46 14.38
C VAL A 189 -2.25 -9.10 13.38
N GLY A 190 -2.64 -8.38 12.33
CA GLY A 190 -3.48 -8.90 11.26
C GLY A 190 -2.85 -10.08 10.53
N LEU A 191 -1.55 -9.99 10.21
CA LEU A 191 -0.79 -11.09 9.61
C LEU A 191 -0.68 -12.30 10.53
N MET A 192 -0.44 -12.08 11.82
CA MET A 192 -0.38 -13.15 12.83
C MET A 192 -1.75 -13.80 13.04
N ALA A 193 -2.84 -13.05 12.93
CA ALA A 193 -4.19 -13.56 13.10
C ALA A 193 -4.71 -14.37 11.90
N MET A 194 -4.14 -14.15 10.70
CA MET A 194 -4.63 -14.76 9.46
C MET A 194 -4.78 -16.28 9.51
N PRO A 195 -3.81 -17.09 9.99
CA PRO A 195 -3.94 -18.55 10.08
C PRO A 195 -5.08 -19.02 10.99
N TYR A 196 -5.43 -18.21 11.99
CA TYR A 196 -6.51 -18.53 12.94
C TYR A 196 -7.88 -18.06 12.46
N MET A 197 -7.92 -17.10 11.56
CA MET A 197 -9.16 -16.56 11.01
C MET A 197 -9.60 -17.27 9.73
N ASP A 198 -8.65 -17.82 8.97
CA ASP A 198 -8.95 -18.51 7.73
C ASP A 198 -9.60 -19.87 7.98
N THR A 199 -10.83 -20.01 7.51
CA THR A 199 -11.62 -21.26 7.64
C THR A 199 -11.65 -22.06 6.34
N ASN A 200 -10.68 -21.89 5.44
CA ASN A 200 -10.64 -22.58 4.17
C ASN A 200 -10.46 -24.11 4.35
N PRO A 201 -11.47 -24.96 4.01
CA PRO A 201 -11.38 -26.41 4.17
C PRO A 201 -10.54 -27.09 3.08
N LYS A 202 -10.28 -26.42 1.97
CA LYS A 202 -9.56 -26.98 0.81
C LYS A 202 -8.04 -26.88 0.93
N GLY A 203 -7.54 -26.18 1.94
CA GLY A 203 -6.13 -25.89 2.07
C GLY A 203 -5.66 -24.81 1.09
N ASN A 204 -4.36 -24.69 0.94
CA ASN A 204 -3.67 -23.76 0.05
C ASN A 204 -2.59 -24.54 -0.73
N GLY A 205 -1.91 -23.90 -1.62
CA GLY A 205 -0.86 -24.52 -2.43
C GLY A 205 -1.16 -24.47 -3.93
N TYR A 206 -2.26 -23.81 -4.32
CA TYR A 206 -2.56 -23.51 -5.70
C TYR A 206 -3.11 -22.09 -5.83
N TYR A 207 -2.92 -21.51 -7.03
CA TYR A 207 -3.45 -20.19 -7.35
C TYR A 207 -4.90 -20.30 -7.78
N THR A 208 -5.79 -19.53 -7.16
CA THR A 208 -7.19 -19.36 -7.56
C THR A 208 -7.66 -17.96 -7.19
N PHE A 209 -8.52 -17.36 -8.00
CA PHE A 209 -9.21 -16.14 -7.61
C PHE A 209 -10.68 -16.41 -7.30
N ALA A 210 -11.32 -17.30 -8.06
CA ALA A 210 -12.76 -17.57 -7.95
C ALA A 210 -13.16 -18.09 -6.56
N GLU A 211 -12.34 -18.94 -5.94
CA GLU A 211 -12.63 -19.55 -4.63
C GLU A 211 -12.28 -18.62 -3.44
N ARG A 212 -11.36 -17.67 -3.63
CA ARG A 212 -10.80 -16.85 -2.54
C ARG A 212 -10.89 -15.33 -2.78
N LYS A 213 -11.88 -14.90 -3.56
CA LYS A 213 -12.01 -13.49 -4.02
C LYS A 213 -11.84 -12.46 -2.91
N THR A 214 -12.54 -12.62 -1.80
CA THR A 214 -12.53 -11.63 -0.70
C THR A 214 -11.16 -11.54 -0.02
N ALA A 215 -10.54 -12.69 0.27
CA ALA A 215 -9.24 -12.72 0.94
C ALA A 215 -8.14 -12.12 0.04
N ILE A 216 -8.11 -12.51 -1.24
CA ILE A 216 -7.13 -12.02 -2.21
C ILE A 216 -7.34 -10.52 -2.45
N PHE A 217 -8.59 -10.08 -2.64
CA PHE A 217 -8.89 -8.67 -2.87
C PHE A 217 -8.50 -7.81 -1.68
N LEU A 218 -8.84 -8.22 -0.47
CA LEU A 218 -8.54 -7.47 0.75
C LEU A 218 -7.01 -7.36 0.99
N TRP A 219 -6.30 -8.48 0.87
CA TRP A 219 -4.85 -8.53 0.97
C TRP A 219 -4.17 -7.63 -0.08
N SER A 220 -4.53 -7.84 -1.34
CA SER A 220 -3.91 -7.11 -2.44
C SER A 220 -4.24 -5.61 -2.41
N TYR A 221 -5.41 -5.22 -1.94
CA TYR A 221 -5.73 -3.81 -1.73
C TYR A 221 -4.81 -3.16 -0.71
N GLY A 222 -4.65 -3.78 0.46
CA GLY A 222 -3.73 -3.29 1.48
C GLY A 222 -2.29 -3.23 1.01
N TRP A 223 -1.83 -4.26 0.30
CA TRP A 223 -0.46 -4.34 -0.18
C TRP A 223 -0.19 -3.44 -1.38
N LEU A 224 -0.95 -3.57 -2.48
CA LEU A 224 -0.67 -2.86 -3.73
C LEU A 224 -1.17 -1.42 -3.72
N VAL A 225 -2.41 -1.20 -3.25
CA VAL A 225 -3.05 0.13 -3.35
C VAL A 225 -2.66 1.02 -2.17
N LEU A 226 -2.54 0.46 -0.97
CA LEU A 226 -2.16 1.29 0.18
C LEU A 226 -0.65 1.34 0.37
N TRP A 227 0.01 0.20 0.55
CA TRP A 227 1.43 0.19 0.91
C TRP A 227 2.36 0.59 -0.24
N ILE A 228 2.28 -0.12 -1.38
CA ILE A 228 3.16 0.12 -2.53
C ILE A 228 2.93 1.50 -3.14
N PHE A 229 1.66 1.93 -3.22
CA PHE A 229 1.35 3.27 -3.72
C PHE A 229 2.03 4.37 -2.88
N LEU A 230 1.96 4.27 -1.54
CA LEU A 230 2.61 5.25 -0.67
C LEU A 230 4.15 5.22 -0.80
N ILE A 231 4.74 4.03 -0.99
CA ILE A 231 6.19 3.93 -1.27
C ILE A 231 6.52 4.64 -2.58
N ILE A 232 5.75 4.43 -3.63
CA ILE A 232 5.97 5.08 -4.94
C ILE A 232 5.87 6.61 -4.80
N VAL A 233 4.84 7.11 -4.11
CA VAL A 233 4.67 8.55 -3.86
C VAL A 233 5.85 9.09 -3.06
N GLY A 234 6.21 8.48 -1.94
CA GLY A 234 7.30 8.93 -1.07
C GLY A 234 8.67 8.87 -1.77
N THR A 235 8.90 7.86 -2.61
CA THR A 235 10.18 7.67 -3.30
C THR A 235 10.35 8.62 -4.47
N PHE A 236 9.39 8.67 -5.39
CA PHE A 236 9.55 9.31 -6.68
C PHE A 236 8.89 10.68 -6.79
N LEU A 237 7.87 10.96 -5.97
CA LEU A 237 7.02 12.14 -6.11
C LEU A 237 7.14 13.14 -4.95
N ARG A 238 7.92 12.82 -3.92
CA ARG A 238 8.25 13.76 -2.82
C ARG A 238 9.66 14.31 -3.00
N GLY A 239 9.74 15.62 -3.12
CA GLY A 239 10.99 16.37 -3.24
C GLY A 239 11.25 17.26 -2.01
N PRO A 240 12.02 18.37 -2.19
CA PRO A 240 12.33 19.32 -1.12
C PRO A 240 11.09 19.77 -0.35
N ASN A 241 11.26 19.98 0.95
CA ASN A 241 10.20 20.36 1.90
C ASN A 241 9.03 19.37 1.96
N TRP A 242 9.26 18.10 1.56
CA TRP A 242 8.24 17.05 1.47
C TRP A 242 7.04 17.44 0.58
N THR A 243 7.23 18.44 -0.29
CA THR A 243 6.21 18.86 -1.22
C THR A 243 6.09 17.87 -2.39
N PHE A 244 4.92 17.85 -3.02
CA PHE A 244 4.70 17.02 -4.20
C PHE A 244 5.36 17.64 -5.43
N TYR A 245 6.04 16.78 -6.19
CA TYR A 245 6.60 17.08 -7.51
C TYR A 245 6.15 16.01 -8.50
N GLY A 246 5.70 16.44 -9.65
CA GLY A 246 5.42 15.53 -10.75
C GLY A 246 6.70 14.85 -11.28
N PRO A 247 6.55 13.69 -11.96
CA PRO A 247 7.70 12.91 -12.44
C PRO A 247 8.60 13.65 -13.46
N PHE A 248 8.10 14.71 -14.08
CA PHE A 248 8.82 15.55 -15.04
C PHE A 248 9.06 16.97 -14.52
N GLU A 249 8.79 17.23 -13.24
CA GLU A 249 8.95 18.55 -12.62
C GLU A 249 10.36 18.68 -12.01
N TYR A 250 10.97 19.86 -12.22
CA TYR A 250 12.25 20.17 -11.59
C TYR A 250 12.08 20.40 -10.08
N TRP A 251 12.97 19.87 -9.27
CA TRP A 251 12.96 20.04 -7.83
C TRP A 251 13.48 21.42 -7.43
N ASP A 252 12.55 22.27 -7.00
CA ASP A 252 12.85 23.62 -6.50
C ASP A 252 12.91 23.60 -4.98
N PHE A 253 14.08 23.87 -4.41
CA PHE A 253 14.29 23.92 -2.95
C PHE A 253 13.54 25.08 -2.27
N HIS A 254 13.08 26.07 -3.03
CA HIS A 254 12.31 27.21 -2.52
C HIS A 254 10.79 27.01 -2.62
N LYS A 255 10.35 25.92 -3.23
CA LYS A 255 8.91 25.60 -3.33
C LYS A 255 8.36 25.27 -1.95
N VAL A 256 7.51 26.15 -1.42
CA VAL A 256 6.78 25.96 -0.18
C VAL A 256 5.29 25.97 -0.49
N VAL A 257 4.58 24.91 -0.10
CA VAL A 257 3.13 24.83 -0.21
C VAL A 257 2.54 25.09 1.16
N ALA A 258 1.73 26.15 1.28
CA ALA A 258 1.02 26.42 2.52
C ALA A 258 -0.04 25.34 2.77
N GLU A 259 0.08 24.66 3.89
CA GLU A 259 -0.90 23.67 4.31
C GLU A 259 -1.91 24.28 5.29
N ASN A 260 -3.18 24.24 4.92
CA ASN A 260 -4.25 24.53 5.84
C ASN A 260 -4.52 23.27 6.69
N ASN A 261 -4.32 23.40 7.99
CA ASN A 261 -4.54 22.31 8.94
C ASN A 261 -5.71 22.69 9.85
N VAL A 262 -6.82 21.99 9.72
CA VAL A 262 -8.03 22.21 10.52
C VAL A 262 -8.40 20.91 11.23
N ASN A 263 -8.62 20.94 12.54
CA ASN A 263 -9.06 19.79 13.32
C ASN A 263 -10.59 19.65 13.29
N LEU A 264 -11.10 18.44 13.50
CA LEU A 264 -12.56 18.21 13.49
C LEU A 264 -13.25 19.01 14.59
N SER A 265 -12.63 19.17 15.74
CA SER A 265 -13.13 20.02 16.84
C SER A 265 -13.31 21.49 16.40
N GLU A 266 -12.39 22.03 15.57
CA GLU A 266 -12.51 23.38 15.02
C GLU A 266 -13.65 23.48 14.01
N PHE A 267 -13.83 22.46 13.15
CA PHE A 267 -14.99 22.40 12.27
C PHE A 267 -16.29 22.42 13.05
N PHE A 268 -16.38 21.61 14.11
CA PHE A 268 -17.60 21.47 14.90
C PHE A 268 -17.90 22.71 15.71
N TRP A 269 -16.97 23.15 16.57
CA TRP A 269 -17.23 24.25 17.50
C TRP A 269 -17.18 25.61 16.84
N ILE A 270 -16.17 25.89 16.02
CA ILE A 270 -15.97 27.23 15.44
C ILE A 270 -16.80 27.42 14.18
N LYS A 271 -16.70 26.49 13.19
CA LYS A 271 -17.32 26.71 11.90
C LYS A 271 -18.82 26.40 11.89
N TRP A 272 -19.29 25.36 12.59
CA TRP A 272 -20.69 24.98 12.59
C TRP A 272 -21.50 25.67 13.69
N PHE A 273 -20.98 25.72 14.91
CA PHE A 273 -21.68 26.31 16.06
C PHE A 273 -21.29 27.75 16.34
N ASN A 274 -20.30 28.30 15.67
CA ASN A 274 -19.79 29.66 15.84
C ASN A 274 -19.48 30.00 17.31
N THR A 275 -18.89 29.02 18.04
CA THR A 275 -18.53 29.13 19.44
C THR A 275 -17.03 28.98 19.61
N ALA A 276 -16.47 29.48 20.71
CA ALA A 276 -15.06 29.25 21.05
C ALA A 276 -14.81 27.76 21.37
N LEU A 277 -13.58 27.30 21.18
CA LEU A 277 -13.18 25.96 21.56
C LEU A 277 -13.34 25.76 23.09
N PRO A 278 -14.03 24.70 23.55
CA PRO A 278 -14.13 24.40 24.97
C PRO A 278 -12.76 24.16 25.61
N SER A 279 -12.58 24.64 26.82
CA SER A 279 -11.34 24.43 27.60
C SER A 279 -11.18 22.99 28.11
N ASN A 280 -12.30 22.28 28.31
CA ASN A 280 -12.25 20.87 28.69
C ASN A 280 -11.94 20.01 27.44
N ILE A 281 -10.86 19.24 27.51
CA ILE A 281 -10.34 18.41 26.41
C ILE A 281 -11.39 17.42 25.90
N PHE A 282 -12.10 16.73 26.80
CA PHE A 282 -13.09 15.73 26.40
C PHE A 282 -14.31 16.37 25.72
N VAL A 283 -14.71 17.55 26.12
CA VAL A 283 -15.80 18.31 25.49
C VAL A 283 -15.32 18.83 24.13
N ARG A 284 -14.08 19.35 24.07
CA ARG A 284 -13.46 19.85 22.83
C ARG A 284 -13.41 18.75 21.77
N GLU A 285 -12.91 17.58 22.14
CA GLU A 285 -12.68 16.46 21.22
C GLU A 285 -13.86 15.49 21.12
N PHE A 286 -14.98 15.79 21.79
CA PHE A 286 -16.21 14.97 21.76
C PHE A 286 -16.65 14.59 20.33
N PRO A 287 -16.66 15.49 19.32
CA PRO A 287 -17.06 15.14 17.96
C PRO A 287 -16.15 14.06 17.35
N GLY A 288 -14.84 14.18 17.54
CA GLY A 288 -13.86 13.21 17.07
C GLY A 288 -13.98 11.85 17.76
N ILE A 289 -14.16 11.86 19.06
CA ILE A 289 -14.38 10.64 19.86
C ILE A 289 -15.63 9.90 19.38
N VAL A 290 -16.72 10.61 19.18
CA VAL A 290 -17.98 10.02 18.68
C VAL A 290 -17.81 9.45 17.28
N VAL A 291 -17.25 10.20 16.34
CA VAL A 291 -17.05 9.74 14.95
C VAL A 291 -16.14 8.51 14.92
N SER A 292 -15.01 8.53 15.62
CA SER A 292 -14.08 7.40 15.69
C SER A 292 -14.69 6.20 16.39
N GLY A 293 -15.44 6.42 17.48
CA GLY A 293 -16.15 5.36 18.20
C GLY A 293 -17.25 4.71 17.35
N VAL A 294 -18.05 5.51 16.66
CA VAL A 294 -19.07 5.00 15.72
C VAL A 294 -18.40 4.20 14.61
N TYR A 295 -17.35 4.73 14.01
CA TYR A 295 -16.62 4.06 12.94
C TYR A 295 -16.07 2.70 13.38
N GLN A 296 -15.39 2.65 14.52
CA GLN A 296 -14.64 1.45 14.93
C GLN A 296 -15.48 0.43 15.69
N PHE A 297 -16.54 0.84 16.38
CA PHE A 297 -17.35 -0.05 17.24
C PHE A 297 -18.81 -0.20 16.78
N VAL A 298 -19.47 0.89 16.37
CA VAL A 298 -20.90 0.82 15.99
C VAL A 298 -21.07 0.24 14.58
N LEU A 299 -20.22 0.59 13.61
CA LEU A 299 -20.31 0.05 12.27
C LEU A 299 -20.15 -1.48 12.20
N PRO A 300 -19.17 -2.12 12.87
CA PRO A 300 -19.07 -3.58 12.94
C PRO A 300 -20.35 -4.22 13.49
N TYR A 301 -20.89 -3.64 14.56
CA TYR A 301 -22.12 -4.12 15.16
C TYR A 301 -23.32 -3.97 14.23
N ALA A 302 -23.46 -2.81 13.56
CA ALA A 302 -24.53 -2.58 12.58
C ALA A 302 -24.41 -3.51 11.36
N PHE A 303 -23.19 -3.73 10.86
CA PHE A 303 -22.93 -4.62 9.71
C PHE A 303 -23.30 -6.07 10.02
N MET A 304 -23.18 -6.51 11.27
CA MET A 304 -23.57 -7.85 11.72
C MET A 304 -25.04 -8.19 11.38
N PHE A 305 -25.94 -7.21 11.35
CA PHE A 305 -27.37 -7.42 11.04
C PHE A 305 -27.67 -7.47 9.55
N THR A 306 -26.74 -7.10 8.69
CA THR A 306 -26.90 -7.21 7.23
C THR A 306 -26.81 -8.69 6.78
N ASN A 307 -27.36 -8.97 5.58
CA ASN A 307 -27.29 -10.33 5.02
C ASN A 307 -25.84 -10.82 4.89
N LYS A 308 -24.93 -9.96 4.41
CA LYS A 308 -23.51 -10.28 4.27
C LYS A 308 -22.80 -10.48 5.62
N GLY A 309 -23.13 -9.66 6.62
CA GLY A 309 -22.60 -9.82 7.97
C GLY A 309 -23.04 -11.13 8.60
N LYS A 310 -24.31 -11.51 8.47
CA LYS A 310 -24.84 -12.81 8.95
C LYS A 310 -24.18 -13.99 8.25
N GLU A 311 -23.97 -13.90 6.93
CA GLU A 311 -23.26 -14.92 6.15
C GLU A 311 -21.81 -15.08 6.63
N LEU A 312 -21.11 -13.96 6.81
CA LEU A 312 -19.74 -13.95 7.31
C LEU A 312 -19.66 -14.57 8.71
N ILE A 313 -20.55 -14.19 9.64
CA ILE A 313 -20.59 -14.76 10.99
C ILE A 313 -20.84 -16.28 10.97
N ARG A 314 -21.74 -16.74 10.09
CA ARG A 314 -21.98 -18.20 9.93
C ARG A 314 -20.72 -18.93 9.45
N GLY A 315 -19.91 -18.28 8.58
CA GLY A 315 -18.68 -18.88 8.06
C GLY A 315 -17.53 -18.92 9.05
N ILE A 316 -17.30 -17.83 9.81
CA ILE A 316 -16.10 -17.67 10.64
C ILE A 316 -16.37 -17.56 12.15
N GLY A 317 -17.61 -17.38 12.57
CA GLY A 317 -18.02 -17.16 13.96
C GLY A 317 -17.85 -15.71 14.44
N TYR A 318 -18.43 -15.39 15.61
CA TYR A 318 -18.49 -14.01 16.11
C TYR A 318 -17.12 -13.39 16.41
N ILE A 319 -16.25 -14.10 17.11
CA ILE A 319 -14.93 -13.54 17.53
C ILE A 319 -14.09 -13.20 16.32
N ARG A 320 -13.95 -14.13 15.37
CA ARG A 320 -13.19 -13.91 14.13
C ARG A 320 -13.81 -12.78 13.28
N TYR A 321 -15.13 -12.70 13.26
CA TYR A 321 -15.85 -11.62 12.58
C TYR A 321 -15.45 -10.24 13.13
N PHE A 322 -15.52 -10.03 14.44
CA PHE A 322 -15.17 -8.74 15.03
C PHE A 322 -13.69 -8.39 14.82
N ILE A 323 -12.78 -9.35 14.95
CA ILE A 323 -11.36 -9.13 14.67
C ILE A 323 -11.16 -8.74 13.20
N LEU A 324 -11.77 -9.48 12.27
CA LEU A 324 -11.65 -9.20 10.83
C LEU A 324 -12.17 -7.81 10.47
N ILE A 325 -13.37 -7.46 10.93
CA ILE A 325 -13.96 -6.15 10.61
C ILE A 325 -13.19 -5.02 11.27
N PHE A 326 -12.74 -5.20 12.53
CA PHE A 326 -11.90 -4.22 13.21
C PHE A 326 -10.61 -3.93 12.42
N LEU A 327 -9.89 -4.94 12.00
CA LEU A 327 -8.67 -4.81 11.19
C LEU A 327 -8.95 -4.22 9.81
N ALA A 328 -10.06 -4.62 9.18
CA ALA A 328 -10.47 -4.08 7.87
C ALA A 328 -10.82 -2.59 7.96
N LEU A 329 -11.52 -2.16 9.00
CA LEU A 329 -11.81 -0.74 9.23
C LEU A 329 -10.53 0.04 9.56
N GLY A 330 -9.60 -0.54 10.34
CA GLY A 330 -8.27 0.03 10.55
C GLY A 330 -7.52 0.26 9.23
N MET A 331 -7.54 -0.71 8.33
CA MET A 331 -6.95 -0.57 7.00
C MET A 331 -7.66 0.50 6.17
N LEU A 332 -8.99 0.56 6.19
CA LEU A 332 -9.79 1.54 5.45
C LEU A 332 -9.71 2.96 6.05
N SER A 333 -9.26 3.11 7.28
CA SER A 333 -9.07 4.43 7.90
C SER A 333 -8.06 5.27 7.12
N LEU A 334 -7.04 4.65 6.52
CA LEU A 334 -6.01 5.36 5.74
C LEU A 334 -6.60 6.04 4.49
N PRO A 335 -7.26 5.36 3.54
CA PRO A 335 -7.84 6.02 2.38
C PRO A 335 -8.94 7.03 2.76
N ILE A 336 -9.71 6.76 3.81
CA ILE A 336 -10.70 7.72 4.31
C ILE A 336 -10.00 8.99 4.79
N LYS A 337 -8.94 8.85 5.57
CA LYS A 337 -8.17 9.99 6.06
C LYS A 337 -7.48 10.77 4.94
N MET A 338 -6.95 10.08 3.92
CA MET A 338 -6.40 10.72 2.73
C MET A 338 -7.45 11.61 2.04
N VAL A 339 -8.64 11.08 1.81
CA VAL A 339 -9.74 11.83 1.19
C VAL A 339 -10.17 13.02 2.06
N LEU A 340 -10.32 12.83 3.38
CA LEU A 340 -10.68 13.90 4.31
C LEU A 340 -9.61 15.00 4.35
N ARG A 341 -8.33 14.63 4.27
CA ARG A 341 -7.22 15.57 4.20
C ARG A 341 -7.27 16.41 2.92
N TRP A 342 -7.49 15.75 1.78
CA TRP A 342 -7.51 16.45 0.48
C TRP A 342 -8.73 17.34 0.27
N LEU A 343 -9.93 16.89 0.67
CA LEU A 343 -11.16 17.63 0.42
C LEU A 343 -11.45 18.70 1.46
N PHE A 344 -11.09 18.45 2.73
CA PHE A 344 -11.48 19.32 3.84
C PHE A 344 -10.28 19.93 4.58
N SER A 345 -9.05 19.64 4.16
CA SER A 345 -7.83 20.01 4.90
C SER A 345 -7.86 19.52 6.36
N LEU A 346 -8.57 18.41 6.63
CA LEU A 346 -8.74 17.87 7.97
C LEU A 346 -7.44 17.24 8.45
N LYS A 347 -6.84 17.77 9.52
CA LYS A 347 -5.59 17.26 10.08
C LYS A 347 -5.86 16.14 11.07
N TYR A 348 -6.61 16.39 12.12
CA TYR A 348 -6.92 15.41 13.15
C TYR A 348 -8.41 15.29 13.40
N LEU A 349 -8.88 14.04 13.60
CA LEU A 349 -10.23 13.74 14.08
C LEU A 349 -10.33 14.00 15.57
N ILE A 350 -9.29 13.61 16.30
CA ILE A 350 -9.10 13.86 17.73
C ILE A 350 -7.73 14.52 17.89
N ALA A 351 -7.67 15.68 18.52
CA ALA A 351 -6.44 16.40 18.76
C ALA A 351 -6.26 16.63 20.26
N MET A 352 -5.47 15.78 20.89
CA MET A 352 -5.12 15.86 22.32
C MET A 352 -3.61 16.03 22.48
N PRO A 353 -3.04 17.17 22.06
CA PRO A 353 -1.60 17.40 22.13
C PRO A 353 -1.06 17.33 23.57
N GLU A 354 -1.91 17.56 24.56
CA GLU A 354 -1.57 17.45 25.99
C GLU A 354 -1.18 16.03 26.40
N PHE A 355 -1.60 15.02 25.64
CA PHE A 355 -1.29 13.60 25.83
C PHE A 355 -0.52 13.00 24.63
N GLU A 356 -0.05 13.84 23.71
CA GLU A 356 0.58 13.41 22.44
C GLU A 356 -0.30 12.42 21.65
N LEU A 357 -1.62 12.52 21.81
CA LEU A 357 -2.59 11.61 21.20
C LEU A 357 -3.40 12.36 20.13
N ASN A 358 -3.01 12.17 18.89
CA ASN A 358 -3.65 12.77 17.73
C ASN A 358 -4.07 11.68 16.74
N LEU A 359 -5.35 11.66 16.35
CA LEU A 359 -5.93 10.66 15.44
C LEU A 359 -6.41 11.31 14.13
#